data_6af94a8910ab3a35797e62d639575cc4
#
_entry.id   6af94a8910ab3a35797e62d639575cc4
#
_cell.length_a   1.000
_cell.length_b   1.000
_cell.length_c   1.000
_cell.angle_alpha   90.00
_cell.angle_beta   90.00
_cell.angle_gamma   90.00
#
_symmetry.space_group_name_H-M   'P 1'
#
loop_
_entity.id
_entity.type
_entity.pdbx_description
1 polymer ?
#
loop_
_entity_poly.entity_id
_entity_poly.type
_entity_poly.pdbx_seq_one_letter_code
_entity_poly.pdbx_strand_id
1 'polypeptide(L)'
;MQFLGFIIPQRIFPFLISSFLFGIMHFWNPEVEKLGSIIIIAYITMGLFFGAITLLDEGLELAIGFHIGNNLLLALMLTSDWTVFQTYSLFIDKSTPNPYIYAFMPIVILSVIFLIFAKKYKWKNYKQKLIGIVKVSNTF
;
A
#
# COMPACT_ATOMS: atom_id res chain seq x y z
N MET A 1 2.98 -11.46 -6.32
CA MET A 1 1.92 -11.53 -7.36
C MET A 1 2.26 -12.48 -8.50
N GLN A 2 3.45 -12.45 -9.11
CA GLN A 2 3.79 -13.32 -10.25
C GLN A 2 3.62 -14.81 -9.94
N PHE A 3 4.21 -15.30 -8.84
CA PHE A 3 4.09 -16.70 -8.43
C PHE A 3 2.63 -17.15 -8.27
N LEU A 4 1.80 -16.32 -7.61
CA LEU A 4 0.38 -16.62 -7.46
C LEU A 4 -0.37 -16.62 -8.81
N GLY A 5 0.07 -15.82 -9.78
CA GLY A 5 -0.49 -15.76 -11.12
C GLY A 5 -0.25 -17.01 -11.95
N PHE A 6 0.78 -17.84 -11.64
CA PHE A 6 0.95 -19.15 -12.25
C PHE A 6 -0.07 -20.18 -11.76
N ILE A 7 -0.50 -20.07 -10.50
CA ILE A 7 -1.46 -20.99 -9.90
C ILE A 7 -2.90 -20.55 -10.19
N ILE A 8 -3.15 -19.24 -10.11
CA ILE A 8 -4.46 -18.64 -10.31
C ILE A 8 -4.36 -17.59 -11.42
N PRO A 9 -4.84 -17.93 -12.64
CA PRO A 9 -4.63 -17.05 -13.80
C PRO A 9 -5.39 -15.72 -13.74
N GLN A 10 -6.39 -15.59 -12.89
CA GLN A 10 -7.16 -14.35 -12.71
C GLN A 10 -6.37 -13.37 -11.84
N ARG A 11 -6.01 -12.22 -12.38
CA ARG A 11 -5.18 -11.20 -11.73
C ARG A 11 -5.74 -10.66 -10.41
N ILE A 12 -7.07 -10.67 -10.26
CA ILE A 12 -7.74 -10.17 -9.05
C ILE A 12 -7.33 -10.93 -7.79
N PHE A 13 -7.15 -12.26 -7.85
CA PHE A 13 -6.79 -13.05 -6.68
C PHE A 13 -5.37 -12.78 -6.18
N PRO A 14 -4.31 -12.86 -7.01
CA PRO A 14 -2.97 -12.43 -6.61
C PRO A 14 -2.92 -11.01 -6.09
N PHE A 15 -3.69 -10.09 -6.69
CA PHE A 15 -3.79 -8.70 -6.26
C PHE A 15 -4.36 -8.60 -4.85
N LEU A 16 -5.53 -9.19 -4.60
CA LEU A 16 -6.16 -9.14 -3.27
C LEU A 16 -5.31 -9.86 -2.22
N ILE A 17 -4.86 -11.09 -2.51
CA ILE A 17 -4.05 -11.88 -1.55
C ILE A 17 -2.79 -11.10 -1.14
N SER A 18 -2.04 -10.55 -2.10
CA SER A 18 -0.83 -9.80 -1.76
C SER A 18 -1.12 -8.51 -0.98
N SER A 19 -2.25 -7.85 -1.26
CA SER A 19 -2.67 -6.64 -0.54
C SER A 19 -3.08 -6.95 0.90
N PHE A 20 -3.83 -8.02 1.13
CA PHE A 20 -4.18 -8.47 2.47
C PHE A 20 -2.95 -8.95 3.26
N LEU A 21 -2.06 -9.73 2.63
CA LEU A 21 -0.81 -10.16 3.26
C LEU A 21 0.04 -8.96 3.67
N PHE A 22 0.15 -7.95 2.82
CA PHE A 22 0.83 -6.70 3.16
C PHE A 22 0.25 -6.09 4.44
N GLY A 23 -1.08 -5.97 4.54
CA GLY A 23 -1.73 -5.43 5.73
C GLY A 23 -1.49 -6.29 6.97
N ILE A 24 -1.63 -7.61 6.86
CA ILE A 24 -1.46 -8.55 7.99
C ILE A 24 -0.02 -8.54 8.51
N MET A 25 0.98 -8.41 7.65
CA MET A 25 2.39 -8.32 8.08
C MET A 25 2.66 -7.13 9.02
N HIS A 26 1.79 -6.12 9.03
CA HIS A 26 1.88 -4.97 9.94
C HIS A 26 1.12 -5.16 11.26
N PHE A 27 0.54 -6.35 11.49
CA PHE A 27 -0.26 -6.62 12.69
C PHE A 27 0.54 -6.46 13.99
N TRP A 28 1.84 -6.70 13.94
CA TRP A 28 2.75 -6.59 15.10
C TRP A 28 3.40 -5.20 15.25
N ASN A 29 2.99 -4.23 14.44
CA ASN A 29 3.50 -2.88 14.58
C ASN A 29 2.97 -2.20 15.86
N PRO A 30 3.77 -1.31 16.51
CA PRO A 30 3.36 -0.57 17.70
C PRO A 30 2.06 0.24 17.52
N GLU A 31 1.77 0.68 16.31
CA GLU A 31 0.53 1.37 15.97
C GLU A 31 -0.72 0.52 16.23
N VAL A 32 -0.62 -0.80 16.04
CA VAL A 32 -1.75 -1.72 16.31
C VAL A 32 -1.99 -1.84 17.82
N GLU A 33 -0.93 -1.87 18.61
CA GLU A 33 -1.04 -1.87 20.07
C GLU A 33 -1.69 -0.56 20.58
N LYS A 34 -1.28 0.58 20.03
CA LYS A 34 -1.75 1.91 20.45
C LYS A 34 -3.16 2.25 19.97
N LEU A 35 -3.47 1.95 18.72
CA LEU A 35 -4.70 2.38 18.02
C LEU A 35 -5.75 1.27 17.93
N GLY A 36 -5.38 0.03 18.29
CA GLY A 36 -6.21 -1.14 18.11
C GLY A 36 -6.17 -1.71 16.69
N SER A 37 -6.78 -2.87 16.49
CA SER A 37 -6.78 -3.60 15.21
C SER A 37 -7.43 -2.83 14.04
N ILE A 38 -8.19 -1.78 14.31
CA ILE A 38 -8.82 -0.95 13.27
C ILE A 38 -7.77 -0.33 12.32
N ILE A 39 -6.53 -0.09 12.78
CA ILE A 39 -5.46 0.47 11.94
C ILE A 39 -5.05 -0.46 10.80
N ILE A 40 -5.35 -1.76 10.88
CA ILE A 40 -5.11 -2.72 9.81
C ILE A 40 -5.82 -2.31 8.50
N ILE A 41 -6.94 -1.59 8.61
CA ILE A 41 -7.63 -1.02 7.44
C ILE A 41 -6.70 -0.11 6.64
N ALA A 42 -5.92 0.74 7.31
CA ALA A 42 -4.94 1.61 6.67
C ALA A 42 -3.85 0.79 5.94
N TYR A 43 -3.31 -0.23 6.59
CA TYR A 43 -2.28 -1.08 5.98
C TYR A 43 -2.80 -1.90 4.79
N ILE A 44 -4.02 -2.45 4.89
CA ILE A 44 -4.67 -3.12 3.75
C ILE A 44 -4.90 -2.12 2.61
N THR A 45 -5.34 -0.90 2.92
CA THR A 45 -5.52 0.16 1.93
C THR A 45 -4.21 0.49 1.21
N MET A 46 -3.10 0.58 1.94
CA MET A 46 -1.76 0.76 1.35
C MET A 46 -1.39 -0.45 0.47
N GLY A 47 -1.66 -1.66 0.91
CA GLY A 47 -1.45 -2.87 0.11
C GLY A 47 -2.24 -2.87 -1.20
N LEU A 48 -3.52 -2.47 -1.15
CA LEU A 48 -4.36 -2.31 -2.34
C LEU A 48 -3.83 -1.21 -3.28
N PHE A 49 -3.39 -0.09 -2.72
CA PHE A 49 -2.78 0.98 -3.51
C PHE A 49 -1.51 0.49 -4.22
N PHE A 50 -0.56 -0.12 -3.49
CA PHE A 50 0.68 -0.64 -4.07
C PHE A 50 0.42 -1.73 -5.11
N GLY A 51 -0.51 -2.64 -4.84
CA GLY A 51 -0.91 -3.67 -5.79
C GLY A 51 -1.51 -3.09 -7.06
N ALA A 52 -2.39 -2.10 -6.93
CA ALA A 52 -3.03 -1.44 -8.07
C ALA A 52 -2.01 -0.70 -8.95
N ILE A 53 -1.14 0.14 -8.36
CA ILE A 53 -0.12 0.86 -9.13
C ILE A 53 0.89 -0.09 -9.78
N THR A 54 1.28 -1.19 -9.12
CA THR A 54 2.13 -2.23 -9.70
C THR A 54 1.52 -2.85 -10.96
N LEU A 55 0.22 -3.19 -10.91
CA LEU A 55 -0.46 -3.81 -12.05
C LEU A 55 -0.74 -2.81 -13.18
N LEU A 56 -1.04 -1.56 -12.84
CA LEU A 56 -1.36 -0.52 -13.83
C LEU A 56 -0.11 0.02 -14.51
N ASP A 57 0.99 0.14 -13.78
CA ASP A 57 2.28 0.59 -14.30
C ASP A 57 3.12 -0.53 -14.92
N GLU A 58 2.67 -1.79 -14.73
CA GLU A 58 3.34 -3.02 -15.23
C GLU A 58 4.76 -3.20 -14.66
N GLY A 59 5.04 -2.60 -13.50
CA GLY A 59 6.32 -2.63 -12.82
C GLY A 59 6.20 -2.39 -11.32
N LEU A 60 7.26 -2.71 -10.56
CA LEU A 60 7.35 -2.52 -9.12
C LEU A 60 7.97 -1.18 -8.73
N GLU A 61 8.63 -0.51 -9.67
CA GLU A 61 9.50 0.64 -9.42
C GLU A 61 8.73 1.79 -8.77
N LEU A 62 7.54 2.09 -9.29
CA LEU A 62 6.69 3.15 -8.74
C LEU A 62 6.19 2.82 -7.33
N ALA A 63 5.78 1.56 -7.11
CA ALA A 63 5.29 1.12 -5.81
C ALA A 63 6.40 1.13 -4.76
N ILE A 64 7.57 0.60 -5.09
CA ILE A 64 8.75 0.58 -4.20
C ILE A 64 9.22 2.02 -3.94
N GLY A 65 9.35 2.84 -4.98
CA GLY A 65 9.79 4.22 -4.85
C GLY A 65 8.86 5.05 -3.96
N PHE A 66 7.55 4.89 -4.13
CA PHE A 66 6.57 5.56 -3.28
C PHE A 66 6.63 5.06 -1.83
N HIS A 67 6.72 3.75 -1.61
CA HIS A 67 6.79 3.17 -0.26
C HIS A 67 8.05 3.64 0.48
N ILE A 68 9.20 3.53 -0.15
CA ILE A 68 10.47 4.00 0.44
C ILE A 68 10.43 5.51 0.69
N GLY A 69 9.97 6.29 -0.29
CA GLY A 69 9.86 7.74 -0.18
C GLY A 69 8.94 8.17 0.95
N ASN A 70 7.78 7.54 1.08
CA ASN A 70 6.84 7.79 2.18
C ASN A 70 7.47 7.47 3.55
N ASN A 71 8.10 6.30 3.69
CA ASN A 71 8.71 5.89 4.95
C ASN A 71 9.89 6.79 5.32
N LEU A 72 10.74 7.15 4.35
CA LEU A 72 11.85 8.07 4.56
C LEU A 72 11.36 9.46 4.96
N LEU A 73 10.33 9.98 4.28
CA LEU A 73 9.74 11.28 4.61
C LEU A 73 9.18 11.27 6.03
N LEU A 74 8.43 10.24 6.41
CA LEU A 74 7.91 10.12 7.78
C LEU A 74 9.05 10.02 8.80
N ALA A 75 10.04 9.17 8.57
CA ALA A 75 11.18 8.99 9.47
C ALA A 75 11.99 10.28 9.69
N LEU A 76 12.09 11.15 8.68
CA LEU A 76 12.80 12.42 8.79
C LEU A 76 11.94 13.55 9.34
N MET A 77 10.67 13.57 9.01
CA MET A 77 9.79 14.71 9.30
C MET A 77 9.06 14.56 10.63
N LEU A 78 8.57 13.37 10.97
CA LEU A 78 7.64 13.19 12.07
C LEU A 78 7.92 11.92 12.85
N THR A 79 8.06 12.01 14.16
CA THR A 79 8.11 10.86 15.06
C THR A 79 7.09 10.99 16.16
N SER A 80 6.71 9.85 16.74
CA SER A 80 5.94 9.75 17.97
C SER A 80 6.39 8.52 18.76
N ASP A 81 6.08 8.47 20.03
CA ASP A 81 6.49 7.41 20.96
C ASP A 81 5.77 6.06 20.73
N TRP A 82 4.76 6.06 19.86
CA TRP A 82 3.89 4.91 19.59
C TRP A 82 3.93 4.42 18.13
N THR A 83 4.78 4.99 17.27
CA THR A 83 4.94 4.55 15.88
C THR A 83 6.19 3.68 15.69
N VAL A 84 6.22 2.91 14.61
CA VAL A 84 7.37 2.08 14.27
C VAL A 84 8.63 2.92 13.99
N PHE A 85 8.47 4.15 13.49
CA PHE A 85 9.57 5.08 13.25
C PHE A 85 9.83 5.98 14.45
N GLN A 86 10.66 5.51 15.38
CA GLN A 86 11.15 6.31 16.51
C GLN A 86 12.54 6.86 16.18
N THR A 87 12.57 7.95 15.43
CA THR A 87 13.78 8.57 14.88
C THR A 87 13.98 9.99 15.40
N TYR A 88 15.17 10.55 15.22
CA TYR A 88 15.43 11.98 15.47
C TYR A 88 14.86 12.81 14.32
N SER A 89 13.54 12.98 14.31
CA SER A 89 12.79 13.70 13.29
C SER A 89 12.72 15.18 13.58
N LEU A 90 12.37 15.99 12.56
CA LEU A 90 12.22 17.44 12.70
C LEU A 90 11.06 17.82 13.64
N PHE A 91 10.00 17.02 13.66
CA PHE A 91 8.82 17.24 14.49
C PHE A 91 8.52 16.01 15.35
N ILE A 92 8.02 16.25 16.56
CA ILE A 92 7.55 15.20 17.46
C ILE A 92 6.06 15.40 17.66
N ASP A 93 5.25 14.42 17.26
CA ASP A 93 3.82 14.41 17.53
C ASP A 93 3.56 13.87 18.94
N LYS A 94 3.05 14.74 19.80
CA LYS A 94 2.64 14.43 21.18
C LYS A 94 1.12 14.42 21.34
N SER A 95 0.37 14.47 20.25
CA SER A 95 -1.09 14.43 20.29
C SER A 95 -1.60 13.06 20.69
N THR A 96 -2.81 13.02 21.22
CA THR A 96 -3.53 11.75 21.41
C THR A 96 -4.10 11.28 20.07
N PRO A 97 -3.61 10.16 19.49
CA PRO A 97 -4.05 9.75 18.18
C PRO A 97 -5.51 9.27 18.19
N ASN A 98 -6.26 9.65 17.17
CA ASN A 98 -7.62 9.15 16.96
C ASN A 98 -7.56 7.93 16.02
N PRO A 99 -7.91 6.70 16.48
CA PRO A 99 -7.82 5.48 15.69
C PRO A 99 -8.56 5.53 14.36
N TYR A 100 -9.74 6.17 14.35
CA TYR A 100 -10.57 6.24 13.14
C TYR A 100 -9.96 7.16 12.08
N ILE A 101 -9.36 8.28 12.49
CA ILE A 101 -8.67 9.17 11.54
C ILE A 101 -7.51 8.42 10.90
N TYR A 102 -6.67 7.77 11.70
CA TYR A 102 -5.52 7.02 11.20
C TYR A 102 -5.91 5.82 10.35
N ALA A 103 -7.04 5.16 10.64
CA ALA A 103 -7.53 4.04 9.85
C ALA A 103 -8.10 4.46 8.48
N PHE A 104 -8.85 5.56 8.41
CA PHE A 104 -9.62 5.93 7.22
C PHE A 104 -9.00 7.06 6.38
N MET A 105 -8.18 7.95 6.96
CA MET A 105 -7.53 9.03 6.20
C MET A 105 -6.65 8.51 5.05
N PRO A 106 -5.91 7.39 5.18
CA PRO A 106 -5.15 6.84 4.07
C PRO A 106 -6.00 6.50 2.84
N ILE A 107 -7.27 6.11 3.01
CA ILE A 107 -8.18 5.84 1.89
C ILE A 107 -8.33 7.10 1.04
N VAL A 108 -8.57 8.24 1.66
CA VAL A 108 -8.77 9.52 0.95
C VAL A 108 -7.46 9.96 0.30
N ILE A 109 -6.36 10.00 1.06
CA ILE A 109 -5.06 10.48 0.58
C ILE A 109 -4.56 9.62 -0.58
N LEU A 110 -4.55 8.30 -0.42
CA LEU A 110 -4.06 7.38 -1.45
C LEU A 110 -4.96 7.37 -2.69
N SER A 111 -6.28 7.60 -2.53
CA SER A 111 -7.18 7.76 -3.67
C SER A 111 -6.83 9.00 -4.50
N VAL A 112 -6.54 10.13 -3.84
CA VAL A 112 -6.11 11.36 -4.54
C VAL A 112 -4.77 11.14 -5.26
N ILE A 113 -3.80 10.52 -4.58
CA ILE A 113 -2.49 10.21 -5.18
C ILE A 113 -2.64 9.24 -6.36
N PHE A 114 -3.53 8.23 -6.24
CA PHE A 114 -3.84 7.31 -7.33
C PHE A 114 -4.36 8.05 -8.57
N LEU A 115 -5.27 9.00 -8.40
CA LEU A 115 -5.79 9.81 -9.51
C LEU A 115 -4.70 10.68 -10.15
N ILE A 116 -3.79 11.26 -9.35
CA ILE A 116 -2.64 12.02 -9.86
C ILE A 116 -1.73 11.11 -10.69
N PHE A 117 -1.40 9.91 -10.19
CA PHE A 117 -0.57 8.95 -10.92
C PHE A 117 -1.26 8.46 -12.19
N ALA A 118 -2.55 8.13 -12.12
CA ALA A 118 -3.33 7.70 -13.28
C ALA A 118 -3.29 8.75 -14.42
N LYS A 119 -3.39 10.04 -14.08
CA LYS A 119 -3.28 11.14 -15.03
C LYS A 119 -1.83 11.32 -15.53
N LYS A 120 -0.84 11.28 -14.64
CA LYS A 120 0.58 11.48 -14.96
C LYS A 120 1.12 10.37 -15.87
N TYR A 121 0.86 9.11 -15.53
CA TYR A 121 1.36 7.95 -16.27
C TYR A 121 0.40 7.49 -17.37
N LYS A 122 -0.76 8.17 -17.53
CA LYS A 122 -1.75 7.90 -18.60
C LYS A 122 -2.19 6.43 -18.64
N TRP A 123 -2.41 5.83 -17.49
CA TRP A 123 -2.81 4.42 -17.40
C TRP A 123 -4.09 4.16 -18.17
N LYS A 124 -4.15 2.99 -18.81
CA LYS A 124 -5.28 2.52 -19.61
C LYS A 124 -5.59 1.07 -19.28
N ASN A 125 -6.71 0.58 -19.80
CA ASN A 125 -7.11 -0.83 -19.71
C ASN A 125 -7.22 -1.34 -18.25
N TYR A 126 -7.73 -0.52 -17.33
CA TYR A 126 -7.85 -0.84 -15.90
C TYR A 126 -8.47 -2.21 -15.64
N LYS A 127 -9.62 -2.52 -16.31
CA LYS A 127 -10.30 -3.80 -16.13
C LYS A 127 -9.39 -4.98 -16.50
N GLN A 128 -8.71 -4.90 -17.64
CA GLN A 128 -7.82 -5.97 -18.08
C GLN A 128 -6.59 -6.13 -17.16
N LYS A 129 -6.00 -5.02 -16.72
CA LYS A 129 -4.81 -5.01 -15.88
C LYS A 129 -5.09 -5.47 -14.45
N LEU A 130 -6.24 -5.13 -13.87
CA LEU A 130 -6.58 -5.46 -12.49
C LEU A 130 -7.34 -6.80 -12.35
N ILE A 131 -8.22 -7.12 -13.32
CA ILE A 131 -9.17 -8.24 -13.20
C ILE A 131 -8.96 -9.28 -14.30
N GLY A 132 -8.21 -8.96 -15.38
CA GLY A 132 -8.00 -9.84 -16.51
C GLY A 132 -7.28 -11.14 -16.18
N ILE A 133 -7.13 -12.00 -17.18
CA ILE A 133 -6.42 -13.29 -17.06
C ILE A 133 -4.96 -13.08 -17.42
N VAL A 134 -4.06 -13.68 -16.65
CA VAL A 134 -2.63 -13.75 -16.95
C VAL A 134 -2.46 -14.71 -18.13
N LYS A 135 -2.01 -14.22 -19.29
CA LYS A 135 -1.59 -15.07 -20.38
C LYS A 135 -0.21 -15.62 -20.03
N VAL A 136 -0.14 -16.88 -19.63
CA VAL A 136 1.13 -17.59 -19.51
C VAL A 136 1.62 -17.83 -20.94
N SER A 137 2.68 -17.13 -21.33
CA SER A 137 3.37 -17.44 -22.59
C SER A 137 4.08 -18.79 -22.43
N ASN A 138 3.61 -19.81 -23.12
CA ASN A 138 4.31 -21.10 -23.23
C ASN A 138 5.52 -20.95 -24.17
N THR A 139 6.45 -20.06 -23.82
CA THR A 139 7.77 -19.98 -24.48
C THR A 139 8.79 -20.65 -23.57
N PHE A 140 8.92 -21.97 -23.74
CA PHE A 140 10.12 -22.72 -23.44
C PHE A 140 10.78 -23.09 -24.77
#